data_861be1434d79a91f4f7ea4b99498a4ff
#
_entry.id   861be1434d79a91f4f7ea4b99498a4ff
#
_cell.length_a   1.000
_cell.length_b   1.000
_cell.length_c   1.000
_cell.angle_alpha   90.00
_cell.angle_beta   90.00
_cell.angle_gamma   90.00
#
_symmetry.space_group_name_H-M   'P 1'
#
loop_
_entity.id
_entity.type
_entity.pdbx_description
1 polymer ?
#
loop_
_entity_poly.entity_id
_entity_poly.type
_entity_poly.pdbx_seq_one_letter_code
_entity_poly.pdbx_strand_id
1 'polypeptide(L)'
;ICEVLDKGFRPRDIMILVRGATDGAKVAAELLDFKRRNTDPRYRFDVMTQEALIVGNAPVSSFIAASLRLSLNPDDSLSRAVYNHYLGRGFDRPLSDDERTFFRSIRLLSPEEAFERIVMRYDLQERREEIAYLQAVHEQIINFCAGRVADIPLFLKWWDEQGSGRSLSVEQGETTIEI
;
A
#
# COMPACT_ATOMS: atom_id res chain seq x y z
N ILE A 1 1.97 -27.80 -5.22
CA ILE A 1 2.12 -26.82 -6.30
C ILE A 1 2.91 -27.42 -7.46
N CYS A 2 4.14 -27.93 -7.27
CA CYS A 2 4.96 -28.47 -8.36
C CYS A 2 4.24 -29.55 -9.18
N GLU A 3 3.57 -30.52 -8.53
CA GLU A 3 2.77 -31.54 -9.22
C GLU A 3 1.62 -30.97 -10.07
N VAL A 4 1.05 -29.84 -9.66
CA VAL A 4 -0.02 -29.18 -10.40
C VAL A 4 0.55 -28.45 -11.62
N LEU A 5 1.69 -27.79 -11.45
CA LEU A 5 2.42 -27.13 -12.54
C LEU A 5 2.93 -28.15 -13.56
N ASP A 6 3.42 -29.32 -13.12
CA ASP A 6 3.85 -30.42 -13.99
C ASP A 6 2.71 -31.02 -14.83
N LYS A 7 1.46 -30.86 -14.38
CA LYS A 7 0.25 -31.22 -15.14
C LYS A 7 -0.16 -30.16 -16.17
N GLY A 8 0.59 -29.06 -16.28
CA GLY A 8 0.36 -28.01 -17.25
C GLY A 8 -0.56 -26.87 -16.80
N PHE A 9 -0.95 -26.83 -15.52
CA PHE A 9 -1.64 -25.68 -14.94
C PHE A 9 -0.65 -24.52 -14.76
N ARG A 10 -1.14 -23.30 -14.93
CA ARG A 10 -0.34 -22.09 -14.71
C ARG A 10 -0.45 -21.66 -13.24
N PRO A 11 0.52 -20.89 -12.71
CA PRO A 11 0.42 -20.36 -11.35
C PRO A 11 -0.90 -19.64 -11.07
N ARG A 12 -1.39 -18.85 -12.00
CA ARG A 12 -2.69 -18.12 -11.91
C ARG A 12 -3.93 -19.03 -11.82
N ASP A 13 -3.79 -20.29 -12.20
CA ASP A 13 -4.89 -21.26 -12.12
C ASP A 13 -4.93 -21.95 -10.73
N ILE A 14 -4.01 -21.54 -9.81
CA ILE A 14 -3.85 -22.12 -8.47
C ILE A 14 -4.27 -21.10 -7.42
N MET A 15 -5.25 -21.48 -6.59
CA MET A 15 -5.65 -20.74 -5.39
C MET A 15 -5.51 -21.63 -4.17
N ILE A 16 -4.92 -21.10 -3.09
CA ILE A 16 -4.75 -21.83 -1.83
C ILE A 16 -5.71 -21.25 -0.80
N LEU A 17 -6.70 -22.04 -0.39
CA LEU A 17 -7.67 -21.63 0.61
C LEU A 17 -7.17 -21.94 2.02
N VAL A 18 -7.14 -20.92 2.86
CA VAL A 18 -6.75 -21.00 4.28
C VAL A 18 -7.89 -20.60 5.21
N ARG A 19 -7.81 -21.00 6.48
CA ARG A 19 -8.88 -20.69 7.46
C ARG A 19 -8.73 -19.30 8.07
N GLY A 20 -7.57 -18.67 7.96
CA GLY A 20 -7.34 -17.35 8.52
C GLY A 20 -5.98 -16.78 8.12
N ALA A 21 -5.81 -15.49 8.37
CA ALA A 21 -4.62 -14.71 7.99
C ALA A 21 -3.30 -15.32 8.49
N THR A 22 -3.29 -15.87 9.71
CA THR A 22 -2.09 -16.51 10.29
C THR A 22 -1.64 -17.74 9.49
N ASP A 23 -2.59 -18.52 8.98
CA ASP A 23 -2.28 -19.69 8.16
C ASP A 23 -1.84 -19.26 6.76
N GLY A 24 -2.47 -18.23 6.20
CA GLY A 24 -2.06 -17.60 4.94
C GLY A 24 -0.63 -17.08 4.99
N ALA A 25 -0.27 -16.37 6.05
CA ALA A 25 1.08 -15.87 6.26
C ALA A 25 2.14 -16.99 6.33
N LYS A 26 1.82 -18.11 7.00
CA LYS A 26 2.72 -19.29 7.04
C LYS A 26 2.91 -19.90 5.67
N VAL A 27 1.81 -20.12 4.94
CA VAL A 27 1.86 -20.68 3.58
C VAL A 27 2.67 -19.75 2.67
N ALA A 28 2.42 -18.44 2.71
CA ALA A 28 3.17 -17.46 1.94
C ALA A 28 4.67 -17.50 2.26
N ALA A 29 5.04 -17.58 3.54
CA ALA A 29 6.44 -17.67 3.97
C ALA A 29 7.12 -18.92 3.42
N GLU A 30 6.48 -20.08 3.49
CA GLU A 30 7.02 -21.34 2.94
C GLU A 30 7.17 -21.30 1.42
N LEU A 31 6.22 -20.71 0.70
CA LEU A 31 6.29 -20.57 -0.75
C LEU A 31 7.40 -19.58 -1.19
N LEU A 32 7.57 -18.47 -0.48
CA LEU A 32 8.64 -17.52 -0.72
C LEU A 32 10.02 -18.12 -0.41
N ASP A 33 10.11 -18.99 0.62
CA ASP A 33 11.33 -19.70 0.95
C ASP A 33 11.64 -20.79 -0.10
N PHE A 34 10.63 -21.52 -0.57
CA PHE A 34 10.77 -22.41 -1.71
C PHE A 34 11.27 -21.66 -2.96
N LYS A 35 10.66 -20.53 -3.30
CA LYS A 35 11.08 -19.68 -4.44
C LYS A 35 12.55 -19.27 -4.34
N ARG A 36 13.04 -18.93 -3.14
CA ARG A 36 14.46 -18.57 -2.92
C ARG A 36 15.41 -19.75 -3.11
N ARG A 37 15.00 -20.95 -2.71
CA ARG A 37 15.85 -22.18 -2.79
C ARG A 37 15.79 -22.84 -4.15
N ASN A 38 14.70 -22.67 -4.90
CA ASN A 38 14.47 -23.33 -6.17
C ASN A 38 15.01 -22.53 -7.34
N THR A 39 15.83 -23.15 -8.16
CA THR A 39 16.42 -22.56 -9.38
C THR A 39 15.75 -23.05 -10.66
N ASP A 40 14.85 -24.01 -10.59
CA ASP A 40 14.18 -24.59 -11.77
C ASP A 40 13.18 -23.58 -12.36
N PRO A 41 13.37 -23.15 -13.62
CA PRO A 41 12.49 -22.17 -14.27
C PRO A 41 11.03 -22.61 -14.36
N ARG A 42 10.74 -23.91 -14.35
CA ARG A 42 9.37 -24.45 -14.43
C ARG A 42 8.52 -24.12 -13.21
N TYR A 43 9.16 -23.87 -12.07
CA TYR A 43 8.50 -23.59 -10.80
C TYR A 43 8.70 -22.13 -10.36
N ARG A 44 8.80 -21.21 -11.34
CA ARG A 44 8.80 -19.76 -11.06
C ARG A 44 7.37 -19.27 -10.93
N PHE A 45 7.03 -18.75 -9.77
CA PHE A 45 5.76 -18.13 -9.49
C PHE A 45 5.92 -16.98 -8.49
N ASP A 46 4.96 -16.08 -8.48
CA ASP A 46 4.78 -15.07 -7.46
C ASP A 46 3.67 -15.48 -6.50
N VAL A 47 3.71 -14.96 -5.29
CA VAL A 47 2.71 -15.27 -4.24
C VAL A 47 2.02 -13.98 -3.87
N MET A 48 0.69 -14.02 -3.88
CA MET A 48 -0.16 -12.89 -3.48
C MET A 48 -1.10 -13.34 -2.37
N THR A 49 -1.11 -12.60 -1.26
CA THR A 49 -2.05 -12.83 -0.16
C THR A 49 -3.18 -11.80 -0.22
N GLN A 50 -4.37 -12.14 0.30
CA GLN A 50 -5.47 -11.19 0.39
C GLN A 50 -5.10 -9.95 1.22
N GLU A 51 -4.30 -10.11 2.27
CA GLU A 51 -3.82 -8.97 3.07
C GLU A 51 -2.91 -8.03 2.25
N ALA A 52 -2.13 -8.58 1.31
CA ALA A 52 -1.32 -7.76 0.41
C ALA A 52 -2.19 -6.92 -0.53
N LEU A 53 -3.41 -7.34 -0.81
CA LEU A 53 -4.36 -6.58 -1.64
C LEU A 53 -5.06 -5.45 -0.89
N ILE A 54 -5.02 -5.41 0.45
CA ILE A 54 -5.64 -4.34 1.23
C ILE A 54 -4.84 -3.04 1.01
N VAL A 55 -5.50 -2.05 0.44
CA VAL A 55 -4.87 -0.78 0.05
C VAL A 55 -4.17 -0.10 1.23
N GLY A 56 -4.79 -0.10 2.41
CA GLY A 56 -4.22 0.53 3.61
C GLY A 56 -2.95 -0.14 4.14
N ASN A 57 -2.70 -1.41 3.81
CA ASN A 57 -1.50 -2.14 4.25
C ASN A 57 -0.26 -1.80 3.41
N ALA A 58 -0.44 -1.20 2.24
CA ALA A 58 0.69 -0.83 1.39
C ALA A 58 1.53 0.29 2.02
N PRO A 59 2.87 0.21 1.94
CA PRO A 59 3.76 1.24 2.49
C PRO A 59 3.46 2.64 1.97
N VAL A 60 3.19 2.79 0.67
CA VAL A 60 2.85 4.09 0.06
C VAL A 60 1.53 4.65 0.59
N SER A 61 0.53 3.81 0.82
CA SER A 61 -0.77 4.23 1.36
C SER A 61 -0.63 4.74 2.79
N SER A 62 0.12 4.00 3.62
CA SER A 62 0.45 4.40 4.99
C SER A 62 1.24 5.71 5.03
N PHE A 63 2.18 5.90 4.09
CA PHE A 63 2.97 7.13 3.96
C PHE A 63 2.10 8.33 3.60
N ILE A 64 1.17 8.18 2.65
CA ILE A 64 0.24 9.26 2.25
C ILE A 64 -0.65 9.63 3.43
N ALA A 65 -1.26 8.63 4.10
CA ALA A 65 -2.11 8.89 5.27
C ALA A 65 -1.33 9.58 6.40
N ALA A 66 -0.10 9.14 6.69
CA ALA A 66 0.78 9.78 7.67
C ALA A 66 1.14 11.22 7.26
N SER A 67 1.44 11.46 5.99
CA SER A 67 1.74 12.81 5.47
C SER A 67 0.55 13.77 5.61
N LEU A 68 -0.66 13.29 5.33
CA LEU A 68 -1.89 14.07 5.55
C LEU A 68 -2.12 14.35 7.04
N ARG A 69 -1.86 13.39 7.95
CA ARG A 69 -1.94 13.63 9.41
C ARG A 69 -0.91 14.65 9.88
N LEU A 70 0.32 14.57 9.37
CA LEU A 70 1.39 15.54 9.69
C LEU A 70 1.06 16.96 9.22
N SER A 71 0.27 17.11 8.15
CA SER A 71 -0.22 18.44 7.74
C SER A 71 -1.16 19.06 8.77
N LEU A 72 -1.94 18.25 9.49
CA LEU A 72 -2.84 18.69 10.54
C LEU A 72 -2.13 18.86 11.88
N ASN A 73 -1.27 17.92 12.24
CA ASN A 73 -0.48 17.90 13.46
C ASN A 73 0.97 17.48 13.18
N PRO A 74 1.91 18.42 12.97
CA PRO A 74 3.32 18.12 12.72
C PRO A 74 4.05 17.42 13.88
N ASP A 75 3.47 17.43 15.07
CA ASP A 75 4.06 16.83 16.27
C ASP A 75 3.50 15.41 16.57
N ASP A 76 2.64 14.87 15.72
CA ASP A 76 2.19 13.49 15.81
C ASP A 76 3.36 12.52 15.61
N SER A 77 3.78 11.91 16.70
CA SER A 77 4.96 11.03 16.75
C SER A 77 4.75 9.75 15.95
N LEU A 78 3.52 9.20 15.93
CA LEU A 78 3.22 7.96 15.21
C LEU A 78 3.26 8.21 13.70
N SER A 79 2.57 9.23 13.22
CA SER A 79 2.60 9.59 11.80
C SER A 79 4.00 9.97 11.34
N ARG A 80 4.79 10.66 12.19
CA ARG A 80 6.19 10.96 11.90
C ARG A 80 7.05 9.70 11.79
N ALA A 81 6.84 8.72 12.64
CA ALA A 81 7.56 7.45 12.58
C ALA A 81 7.26 6.69 11.28
N VAL A 82 5.99 6.59 10.88
CA VAL A 82 5.57 5.97 9.61
C VAL A 82 6.18 6.71 8.41
N TYR A 83 6.07 8.03 8.40
CA TYR A 83 6.64 8.89 7.36
C TYR A 83 8.16 8.70 7.23
N ASN A 84 8.90 8.74 8.34
CA ASN A 84 10.34 8.55 8.34
C ASN A 84 10.74 7.14 7.90
N HIS A 85 10.00 6.13 8.35
CA HIS A 85 10.26 4.74 7.98
C HIS A 85 10.17 4.54 6.46
N TYR A 86 9.12 5.06 5.85
CA TYR A 86 8.95 4.98 4.40
C TYR A 86 10.09 5.63 3.60
N LEU A 87 10.64 6.72 4.13
CA LEU A 87 11.79 7.42 3.53
C LEU A 87 13.15 6.80 3.89
N GLY A 88 13.19 5.65 4.58
CA GLY A 88 14.42 4.98 4.99
C GLY A 88 15.20 5.74 6.08
N ARG A 89 14.50 6.51 6.92
CA ARG A 89 15.10 7.35 7.97
C ARG A 89 14.82 6.78 9.36
N GLY A 90 15.56 7.25 10.36
CA GLY A 90 15.31 6.89 11.76
C GLY A 90 13.93 7.36 12.23
N PHE A 91 13.20 6.51 12.96
CA PHE A 91 11.81 6.76 13.38
C PHE A 91 11.62 8.07 14.15
N ASP A 92 12.59 8.42 15.01
CA ASP A 92 12.52 9.59 15.89
C ASP A 92 13.03 10.88 15.25
N ARG A 93 13.45 10.84 13.99
CA ARG A 93 13.96 12.03 13.32
C ARG A 93 12.91 13.14 13.32
N PRO A 94 13.25 14.35 13.80
CA PRO A 94 12.35 15.48 13.73
C PRO A 94 12.13 15.92 12.26
N LEU A 95 10.97 16.48 11.98
CA LEU A 95 10.72 17.13 10.70
C LEU A 95 11.64 18.34 10.54
N SER A 96 12.25 18.50 9.38
CA SER A 96 13.01 19.70 9.02
C SER A 96 12.08 20.91 8.85
N ASP A 97 12.64 22.12 8.85
CA ASP A 97 11.87 23.34 8.62
C ASP A 97 11.19 23.37 7.24
N ASP A 98 11.86 22.79 6.24
CA ASP A 98 11.29 22.65 4.89
C ASP A 98 10.11 21.65 4.88
N GLU A 99 10.21 20.52 5.56
CA GLU A 99 9.12 19.55 5.72
C GLU A 99 7.94 20.16 6.50
N ARG A 100 8.20 20.89 7.58
CA ARG A 100 7.17 21.60 8.34
C ARG A 100 6.48 22.68 7.49
N THR A 101 7.23 23.40 6.67
CA THR A 101 6.69 24.40 5.75
C THR A 101 5.82 23.74 4.68
N PHE A 102 6.27 22.63 4.12
CA PHE A 102 5.49 21.85 3.16
C PHE A 102 4.17 21.37 3.78
N PHE A 103 4.20 20.68 4.92
CA PHE A 103 2.98 20.19 5.57
C PHE A 103 2.01 21.33 5.92
N ARG A 104 2.53 22.47 6.32
CA ARG A 104 1.69 23.68 6.55
C ARG A 104 1.04 24.16 5.27
N SER A 105 1.73 24.09 4.13
CA SER A 105 1.21 24.57 2.83
C SER A 105 0.07 23.72 2.29
N ILE A 106 0.03 22.41 2.61
CA ILE A 106 -1.03 21.50 2.13
C ILE A 106 -2.22 21.38 3.08
N ARG A 107 -2.13 21.91 4.30
CA ARG A 107 -3.11 21.74 5.37
C ARG A 107 -4.54 22.15 5.02
N LEU A 108 -4.68 23.19 4.20
CA LEU A 108 -5.98 23.78 3.83
C LEU A 108 -6.42 23.40 2.41
N LEU A 109 -5.67 22.54 1.74
CA LEU A 109 -6.04 22.03 0.43
C LEU A 109 -7.11 20.94 0.55
N SER A 110 -7.79 20.65 -0.55
CA SER A 110 -8.61 19.47 -0.65
C SER A 110 -7.76 18.19 -0.49
N PRO A 111 -8.34 17.04 -0.08
CA PRO A 111 -7.60 15.77 -0.02
C PRO A 111 -6.91 15.41 -1.33
N GLU A 112 -7.54 15.70 -2.47
CA GLU A 112 -7.00 15.43 -3.82
C GLU A 112 -5.78 16.30 -4.11
N GLU A 113 -5.88 17.63 -3.94
CA GLU A 113 -4.75 18.54 -4.14
C GLU A 113 -3.59 18.25 -3.19
N ALA A 114 -3.89 17.92 -1.93
CA ALA A 114 -2.86 17.53 -0.95
C ALA A 114 -2.17 16.22 -1.35
N PHE A 115 -2.92 15.24 -1.83
CA PHE A 115 -2.38 14.00 -2.38
C PHE A 115 -1.43 14.26 -3.55
N GLU A 116 -1.85 15.03 -4.55
CA GLU A 116 -1.02 15.37 -5.71
C GLU A 116 0.29 16.06 -5.31
N ARG A 117 0.21 17.00 -4.36
CA ARG A 117 1.40 17.67 -3.82
C ARG A 117 2.37 16.73 -3.13
N ILE A 118 1.85 15.74 -2.38
CA ILE A 118 2.67 14.71 -1.74
C ILE A 118 3.32 13.83 -2.81
N VAL A 119 2.55 13.34 -3.79
CA VAL A 119 3.04 12.50 -4.88
C VAL A 119 4.17 13.19 -5.63
N MET A 120 3.99 14.44 -6.02
CA MET A 120 5.00 15.22 -6.75
C MET A 120 6.26 15.47 -5.91
N ARG A 121 6.11 15.78 -4.62
CA ARG A 121 7.26 16.10 -3.76
C ARG A 121 8.19 14.92 -3.53
N TYR A 122 7.65 13.71 -3.49
CA TYR A 122 8.39 12.49 -3.15
C TYR A 122 8.58 11.56 -4.35
N ASP A 123 8.27 12.02 -5.57
CA ASP A 123 8.40 11.28 -6.83
C ASP A 123 7.78 9.88 -6.76
N LEU A 124 6.61 9.77 -6.09
CA LEU A 124 5.99 8.47 -5.83
C LEU A 124 5.56 7.75 -7.12
N GLN A 125 5.28 8.48 -8.18
CA GLN A 125 4.94 7.94 -9.50
C GLN A 125 6.09 7.15 -10.16
N GLU A 126 7.32 7.34 -9.71
CA GLU A 126 8.48 6.63 -10.25
C GLU A 126 8.66 5.23 -9.62
N ARG A 127 7.97 4.96 -8.52
CA ARG A 127 8.01 3.69 -7.80
C ARG A 127 7.07 2.66 -8.42
N ARG A 128 7.52 1.98 -9.45
CA ARG A 128 6.71 1.06 -10.27
C ARG A 128 5.98 -0.01 -9.46
N GLU A 129 6.60 -0.53 -8.41
CA GLU A 129 6.04 -1.58 -7.55
C GLU A 129 4.85 -1.09 -6.70
N GLU A 130 4.74 0.22 -6.47
CA GLU A 130 3.70 0.82 -5.64
C GLU A 130 2.62 1.55 -6.44
N ILE A 131 2.76 1.65 -7.77
CA ILE A 131 1.84 2.41 -8.65
C ILE A 131 0.39 1.96 -8.50
N ALA A 132 0.13 0.66 -8.44
CA ALA A 132 -1.23 0.13 -8.31
C ALA A 132 -1.91 0.61 -7.01
N TYR A 133 -1.17 0.62 -5.91
CA TYR A 133 -1.66 1.12 -4.62
C TYR A 133 -1.82 2.64 -4.63
N LEU A 134 -0.89 3.35 -5.25
CA LEU A 134 -0.98 4.80 -5.42
C LEU A 134 -2.23 5.20 -6.19
N GLN A 135 -2.52 4.51 -7.28
CA GLN A 135 -3.74 4.71 -8.09
C GLN A 135 -4.99 4.38 -7.28
N ALA A 136 -5.00 3.29 -6.51
CA ALA A 136 -6.13 2.93 -5.68
C ALA A 136 -6.41 3.96 -4.57
N VAL A 137 -5.37 4.51 -3.94
CA VAL A 137 -5.52 5.61 -2.97
C VAL A 137 -6.11 6.84 -3.66
N HIS A 138 -5.61 7.20 -4.85
CA HIS A 138 -6.12 8.35 -5.61
C HIS A 138 -7.59 8.16 -5.99
N GLU A 139 -7.96 6.99 -6.51
CA GLU A 139 -9.36 6.67 -6.83
C GLU A 139 -10.27 6.79 -5.60
N GLN A 140 -9.83 6.32 -4.46
CA GLN A 140 -10.59 6.44 -3.21
C GLN A 140 -10.73 7.90 -2.77
N ILE A 141 -9.71 8.73 -2.94
CA ILE A 141 -9.77 10.18 -2.66
C ILE A 141 -10.79 10.84 -3.59
N ILE A 142 -10.72 10.58 -4.90
CA ILE A 142 -11.67 11.12 -5.89
C ILE A 142 -13.10 10.71 -5.53
N ASN A 143 -13.33 9.42 -5.25
CA ASN A 143 -14.65 8.92 -4.87
C ASN A 143 -15.15 9.52 -3.56
N PHE A 144 -14.26 9.77 -2.60
CA PHE A 144 -14.62 10.45 -1.36
C PHE A 144 -14.98 11.92 -1.60
N CYS A 145 -14.27 12.63 -2.46
CA CYS A 145 -14.52 14.05 -2.78
C CYS A 145 -15.73 14.25 -3.69
N ALA A 146 -16.19 13.22 -4.41
CA ALA A 146 -17.25 13.32 -5.37
C ALA A 146 -18.58 13.80 -4.74
N GLY A 147 -19.05 14.96 -5.18
CA GLY A 147 -20.36 15.51 -4.79
C GLY A 147 -20.44 16.07 -3.37
N ARG A 148 -19.31 16.26 -2.69
CA ARG A 148 -19.28 16.86 -1.34
C ARG A 148 -18.11 17.84 -1.18
N VAL A 149 -18.25 18.76 -0.23
CA VAL A 149 -17.12 19.54 0.26
C VAL A 149 -16.33 18.62 1.20
N ALA A 150 -15.13 18.23 0.78
CA ALA A 150 -14.26 17.33 1.52
C ALA A 150 -13.02 18.06 2.00
N ASP A 151 -12.64 17.83 3.25
CA ASP A 151 -11.40 18.29 3.84
C ASP A 151 -10.54 17.10 4.29
N ILE A 152 -9.28 17.35 4.61
CA ILE A 152 -8.34 16.31 5.05
C ILE A 152 -8.83 15.61 6.33
N PRO A 153 -9.34 16.29 7.38
CA PRO A 153 -9.86 15.62 8.57
C PRO A 153 -10.98 14.62 8.29
N LEU A 154 -11.95 15.00 7.47
CA LEU A 154 -13.08 14.14 7.11
C LEU A 154 -12.62 12.95 6.26
N PHE A 155 -11.70 13.18 5.32
CA PHE A 155 -11.10 12.09 4.54
C PHE A 155 -10.35 11.10 5.44
N LEU A 156 -9.50 11.56 6.35
CA LEU A 156 -8.73 10.68 7.23
C LEU A 156 -9.64 9.86 8.15
N LYS A 157 -10.72 10.45 8.67
CA LYS A 157 -11.71 9.71 9.45
C LYS A 157 -12.34 8.59 8.63
N TRP A 158 -12.81 8.90 7.43
CA TRP A 158 -13.37 7.90 6.53
C TRP A 158 -12.35 6.85 6.11
N TRP A 159 -11.10 7.25 5.87
CA TRP A 159 -10.01 6.35 5.54
C TRP A 159 -9.78 5.30 6.64
N ASP A 160 -9.73 5.74 7.89
CA ASP A 160 -9.51 4.85 9.03
C ASP A 160 -10.70 3.89 9.27
N GLU A 161 -11.93 4.35 9.02
CA GLU A 161 -13.14 3.56 9.24
C GLU A 161 -13.47 2.59 8.09
N GLN A 162 -13.16 2.96 6.84
CA GLN A 162 -13.64 2.25 5.66
C GLN A 162 -12.63 2.17 4.51
N GLY A 163 -11.92 3.25 4.21
CA GLY A 163 -11.10 3.36 3.01
C GLY A 163 -9.90 2.42 3.03
N SER A 164 -9.18 2.36 4.14
CA SER A 164 -7.98 1.56 4.29
C SER A 164 -8.21 0.06 4.15
N GLY A 165 -9.40 -0.44 4.51
CA GLY A 165 -9.76 -1.85 4.41
C GLY A 165 -10.18 -2.32 3.02
N ARG A 166 -10.24 -1.44 2.03
CA ARG A 166 -10.62 -1.83 0.66
C ARG A 166 -9.51 -2.59 -0.03
N SER A 167 -9.91 -3.60 -0.81
CA SER A 167 -8.96 -4.40 -1.59
C SER A 167 -8.72 -3.79 -2.97
N LEU A 168 -7.49 -3.92 -3.44
CA LEU A 168 -7.12 -3.66 -4.83
C LEU A 168 -7.82 -4.66 -5.75
N SER A 169 -8.45 -4.17 -6.83
CA SER A 169 -8.81 -5.02 -7.95
C SER A 169 -7.58 -5.16 -8.85
N VAL A 170 -6.82 -6.22 -8.67
CA VAL A 170 -5.66 -6.51 -9.52
C VAL A 170 -6.06 -7.58 -10.53
N GLU A 171 -5.81 -7.33 -11.81
CA GLU A 171 -5.78 -8.42 -12.79
C GLU A 171 -4.62 -9.36 -12.40
N GLN A 172 -4.94 -10.61 -12.12
CA GLN A 172 -3.96 -11.61 -11.72
C GLN A 172 -2.89 -11.74 -12.80
N GLY A 173 -1.63 -11.52 -12.43
CA GLY A 173 -0.50 -11.80 -13.30
C GLY A 173 -0.46 -13.29 -13.67
N GLU A 174 -0.02 -13.62 -14.88
CA GLU A 174 0.04 -15.03 -15.36
C GLU A 174 0.88 -15.96 -14.48
N THR A 175 1.76 -15.38 -13.64
CA THR A 175 2.72 -16.09 -12.79
C THR A 175 2.34 -16.08 -11.31
N THR A 176 1.17 -15.57 -10.92
CA THR A 176 0.81 -15.34 -9.50
C THR A 176 -0.08 -16.45 -8.96
N ILE A 177 0.28 -16.99 -7.77
CA ILE A 177 -0.55 -17.89 -6.95
C ILE A 177 -1.23 -17.05 -5.87
N GLU A 178 -2.55 -17.20 -5.72
CA GLU A 178 -3.34 -16.51 -4.69
C GLU A 178 -3.47 -17.37 -3.42
N ILE A 179 -3.40 -16.71 -2.24
CA ILE A 179 -3.60 -17.34 -0.93
C ILE A 179 -4.71 -16.57 -0.18
#